data_06d9af37b77a2a90e1402f2fce139bbd
#
_entry.id   06d9af37b77a2a90e1402f2fce139bbd
#
_cell.length_a   1.000
_cell.length_b   1.000
_cell.length_c   1.000
_cell.angle_alpha   90.00
_cell.angle_beta   90.00
_cell.angle_gamma   90.00
#
_symmetry.space_group_name_H-M   'P 1'
#
loop_
_entity.id
_entity.type
_entity.pdbx_description
1 polymer ?
#
loop_
_entity_poly.entity_id
_entity_poly.type
_entity_poly.pdbx_seq_one_letter_code
_entity_poly.pdbx_strand_id
1 'polypeptide(L)'
;MRHIISVLIENEAGALSRVVGLFSARGYNIETLTVAPTEDATLSRMTIVTSGSDDVIEQITKHLNRLIEVVKVVDLTEGAHIERELMLIKVRAVGKEREEMKRTADIFRGRIIDVTEKTYTIELTGNKGKLDAFIESIDRSSILETVRTGGSGIGRGERILKV
;
A
#
# COMPACT_ATOMS: atom_id res chain seq x y z
N MET A 1 2.06 -8.87 -14.79
CA MET A 1 2.06 -7.41 -14.68
C MET A 1 1.35 -6.98 -13.41
N ARG A 2 1.88 -5.99 -12.74
CA ARG A 2 1.33 -5.47 -11.48
C ARG A 2 0.11 -4.61 -11.74
N HIS A 3 -0.97 -4.86 -11.04
CA HIS A 3 -2.20 -4.07 -11.10
C HIS A 3 -2.57 -3.53 -9.72
N ILE A 4 -3.08 -2.31 -9.69
CA ILE A 4 -3.62 -1.68 -8.50
C ILE A 4 -5.12 -1.51 -8.67
N ILE A 5 -5.88 -2.19 -7.82
CA ILE A 5 -7.34 -2.27 -7.91
C ILE A 5 -7.93 -1.57 -6.70
N SER A 6 -8.84 -0.63 -6.97
CA SER A 6 -9.59 0.06 -5.92
C SER A 6 -10.98 -0.51 -5.81
N VAL A 7 -11.39 -0.84 -4.60
CA VAL A 7 -12.68 -1.47 -4.32
C VAL A 7 -13.40 -0.66 -3.25
N LEU A 8 -14.64 -0.30 -3.53
CA LEU A 8 -15.54 0.30 -2.56
C LEU A 8 -16.45 -0.80 -2.04
N ILE A 9 -16.41 -1.05 -0.74
CA ILE A 9 -17.16 -2.12 -0.09
C ILE A 9 -18.03 -1.59 1.03
N GLU A 10 -19.07 -2.32 1.37
CA GLU A 10 -19.87 -2.03 2.54
C GLU A 10 -19.03 -2.27 3.80
N ASN A 11 -19.08 -1.34 4.75
CA ASN A 11 -18.34 -1.45 6.00
C ASN A 11 -19.11 -2.35 6.99
N GLU A 12 -19.15 -3.63 6.69
CA GLU A 12 -19.87 -4.64 7.45
C GLU A 12 -18.93 -5.77 7.87
N ALA A 13 -19.32 -6.46 8.94
CA ALA A 13 -18.59 -7.65 9.40
C ALA A 13 -18.56 -8.70 8.28
N GLY A 14 -17.38 -9.23 8.00
CA GLY A 14 -17.20 -10.29 7.00
C GLY A 14 -16.96 -9.80 5.57
N ALA A 15 -17.17 -8.52 5.25
CA ALA A 15 -16.95 -8.01 3.89
C ALA A 15 -15.50 -8.19 3.46
N LEU A 16 -14.55 -7.77 4.29
CA LEU A 16 -13.12 -7.94 4.01
C LEU A 16 -12.75 -9.44 3.88
N SER A 17 -13.28 -10.25 4.74
CA SER A 17 -13.03 -11.70 4.73
C SER A 17 -13.51 -12.36 3.43
N ARG A 18 -14.63 -11.92 2.89
CA ARG A 18 -15.13 -12.44 1.61
C ARG A 18 -14.26 -12.04 0.43
N VAL A 19 -13.76 -10.81 0.42
CA VAL A 19 -12.84 -10.36 -0.63
C VAL A 19 -11.54 -11.16 -0.58
N VAL A 20 -10.93 -11.28 0.59
CA VAL A 20 -9.69 -12.05 0.78
C VAL A 20 -9.91 -13.53 0.48
N GLY A 21 -11.03 -14.09 0.92
CA GLY A 21 -11.41 -15.48 0.66
C GLY A 21 -11.57 -15.79 -0.82
N LEU A 22 -12.11 -14.84 -1.59
CA LEU A 22 -12.23 -14.98 -3.04
C LEU A 22 -10.86 -15.13 -3.70
N PHE A 23 -9.89 -14.30 -3.32
CA PHE A 23 -8.52 -14.40 -3.84
C PHE A 23 -7.89 -15.74 -3.46
N SER A 24 -8.03 -16.16 -2.20
CA SER A 24 -7.48 -17.43 -1.72
C SER A 24 -8.08 -18.63 -2.43
N ALA A 25 -9.40 -18.66 -2.58
CA ALA A 25 -10.11 -19.77 -3.18
C ALA A 25 -9.74 -19.99 -4.65
N ARG A 26 -9.35 -18.93 -5.35
CA ARG A 26 -9.00 -19.00 -6.77
C ARG A 26 -7.50 -18.96 -7.03
N GLY A 27 -6.70 -18.95 -5.98
CA GLY A 27 -5.25 -18.93 -6.11
C GLY A 27 -4.68 -17.62 -6.62
N TYR A 28 -5.42 -16.53 -6.51
CA TYR A 28 -4.90 -15.20 -6.86
C TYR A 28 -4.01 -14.69 -5.74
N ASN A 29 -2.91 -14.04 -6.09
CA ASN A 29 -1.98 -13.50 -5.11
C ASN A 29 -2.31 -12.05 -4.76
N ILE A 30 -2.38 -11.75 -3.47
CA ILE A 30 -2.46 -10.37 -2.97
C ILE A 30 -1.06 -9.96 -2.51
N GLU A 31 -0.45 -9.00 -3.20
CA GLU A 31 0.85 -8.48 -2.80
C GLU A 31 0.71 -7.51 -1.63
N THR A 32 -0.24 -6.58 -1.73
CA THR A 32 -0.55 -5.64 -0.65
C THR A 32 -2.05 -5.38 -0.59
N LEU A 33 -2.50 -5.02 0.60
CA LEU A 33 -3.90 -4.75 0.88
C LEU A 33 -4.00 -3.64 1.92
N THR A 34 -4.72 -2.57 1.58
CA THR A 34 -5.07 -1.52 2.53
C THR A 34 -6.57 -1.32 2.52
N VAL A 35 -7.16 -1.13 3.69
CA VAL A 35 -8.60 -0.90 3.83
C VAL A 35 -8.87 0.01 5.01
N ALA A 36 -9.77 0.95 4.81
CA ALA A 36 -10.24 1.84 5.87
C ALA A 36 -11.62 2.37 5.53
N PRO A 37 -12.42 2.76 6.53
CA PRO A 37 -13.67 3.46 6.29
C PRO A 37 -13.43 4.78 5.55
N THR A 38 -14.40 5.20 4.76
CA THR A 38 -14.40 6.49 4.08
C THR A 38 -15.08 7.56 4.95
N GLU A 39 -15.29 8.76 4.40
CA GLU A 39 -16.10 9.81 5.05
C GLU A 39 -17.56 9.38 5.26
N ASP A 40 -18.00 8.38 4.49
CA ASP A 40 -19.25 7.68 4.75
C ASP A 40 -18.94 6.43 5.57
N ALA A 41 -19.37 6.42 6.83
CA ALA A 41 -19.07 5.33 7.76
C ALA A 41 -19.63 3.97 7.33
N THR A 42 -20.58 3.96 6.41
CA THR A 42 -21.16 2.71 5.87
C THR A 42 -20.31 2.07 4.78
N LEU A 43 -19.31 2.79 4.28
CA LEU A 43 -18.45 2.36 3.19
C LEU A 43 -16.98 2.34 3.59
N SER A 44 -16.29 1.30 3.18
CA SER A 44 -14.83 1.20 3.28
C SER A 44 -14.23 1.19 1.89
N ARG A 45 -13.06 1.77 1.78
CA ARG A 45 -12.28 1.73 0.54
C ARG A 45 -11.06 0.86 0.71
N MET A 46 -10.87 -0.03 -0.24
CA MET A 46 -9.79 -1.00 -0.25
C MET A 46 -8.93 -0.79 -1.48
N THR A 47 -7.63 -0.85 -1.32
CA THR A 47 -6.69 -0.89 -2.44
C THR A 47 -5.97 -2.23 -2.40
N ILE A 48 -6.07 -2.98 -3.48
CA ILE A 48 -5.45 -4.29 -3.64
C ILE A 48 -4.39 -4.19 -4.72
N VAL A 49 -3.17 -4.60 -4.42
CA VAL A 49 -2.13 -4.76 -5.42
C VAL A 49 -1.93 -6.24 -5.67
N THR A 50 -2.05 -6.63 -6.92
CA THR A 50 -1.94 -8.02 -7.37
C THR A 50 -1.18 -8.06 -8.69
N SER A 51 -0.62 -9.21 -9.03
CA SER A 51 0.05 -9.43 -10.31
C SER A 51 -0.61 -10.58 -11.04
N GLY A 52 -0.70 -10.46 -12.34
CA GLY A 52 -1.28 -11.50 -13.19
C GLY A 52 -1.39 -11.04 -14.63
N SER A 53 -1.82 -11.96 -15.49
CA SER A 53 -2.14 -11.63 -16.88
C SER A 53 -3.42 -10.81 -16.96
N ASP A 54 -3.64 -10.17 -18.10
CA ASP A 54 -4.86 -9.39 -18.33
C ASP A 54 -6.13 -10.24 -18.13
N ASP A 55 -6.09 -11.51 -18.55
CA ASP A 55 -7.21 -12.43 -18.36
C ASP A 55 -7.48 -12.70 -16.88
N VAL A 56 -6.45 -12.87 -16.08
CA VAL A 56 -6.58 -13.10 -14.64
C VAL A 56 -7.17 -11.86 -13.96
N ILE A 57 -6.69 -10.68 -14.32
CA ILE A 57 -7.18 -9.41 -13.75
C ILE A 57 -8.64 -9.19 -14.12
N GLU A 58 -9.04 -9.50 -15.34
CA GLU A 58 -10.43 -9.42 -15.78
C GLU A 58 -11.31 -10.35 -14.96
N GLN A 59 -10.86 -11.59 -14.73
CA GLN A 59 -11.59 -12.53 -13.88
C GLN A 59 -11.71 -12.04 -12.43
N ILE A 60 -10.65 -11.50 -11.86
CA ILE A 60 -10.67 -10.92 -10.51
C ILE A 60 -11.75 -9.84 -10.43
N THR A 61 -11.77 -8.92 -11.38
CA THR A 61 -12.74 -7.83 -11.43
C THR A 61 -14.16 -8.36 -11.52
N LYS A 62 -14.42 -9.34 -12.38
CA LYS A 62 -15.73 -9.97 -12.50
C LYS A 62 -16.17 -10.64 -11.21
N HIS A 63 -15.27 -11.37 -10.55
CA HIS A 63 -15.61 -12.05 -9.30
C HIS A 63 -15.87 -11.07 -8.16
N LEU A 64 -15.07 -10.00 -8.06
CA LEU A 64 -15.31 -8.95 -7.08
C LEU A 64 -16.68 -8.32 -7.25
N ASN A 65 -17.07 -8.00 -8.49
CA ASN A 65 -18.37 -7.40 -8.79
C ASN A 65 -19.56 -8.30 -8.45
N ARG A 66 -19.36 -9.59 -8.28
CA ARG A 66 -20.42 -10.54 -7.89
C ARG A 66 -20.64 -10.62 -6.38
N LEU A 67 -19.73 -10.11 -5.59
CA LEU A 67 -19.90 -10.07 -4.14
C LEU A 67 -20.92 -9.00 -3.76
N ILE A 68 -21.87 -9.36 -2.91
CA ILE A 68 -22.95 -8.43 -2.49
C ILE A 68 -22.38 -7.20 -1.80
N GLU A 69 -21.35 -7.37 -1.00
CA GLU A 69 -20.73 -6.29 -0.23
C GLU A 69 -19.91 -5.33 -1.10
N VAL A 70 -19.58 -5.72 -2.31
CA VAL A 70 -18.79 -4.88 -3.24
C VAL A 70 -19.72 -3.93 -3.97
N VAL A 71 -19.50 -2.63 -3.74
CA VAL A 71 -20.30 -1.57 -4.35
C VAL A 71 -19.74 -1.18 -5.72
N LYS A 72 -18.43 -1.04 -5.82
CA LYS A 72 -17.76 -0.66 -7.06
C LYS A 72 -16.30 -1.09 -7.09
N VAL A 73 -15.81 -1.44 -8.27
CA VAL A 73 -14.43 -1.84 -8.52
C VAL A 73 -13.88 -1.03 -9.69
N VAL A 74 -12.64 -0.57 -9.57
CA VAL A 74 -11.92 0.03 -10.67
C VAL A 74 -10.46 -0.42 -10.66
N ASP A 75 -9.95 -0.75 -11.83
CA ASP A 75 -8.51 -0.99 -12.03
C ASP A 75 -7.86 0.36 -12.32
N LEU A 76 -7.15 0.90 -11.34
CA LEU A 76 -6.48 2.19 -11.46
C LEU A 76 -5.30 2.17 -12.42
N THR A 77 -4.75 0.99 -12.69
CA THR A 77 -3.62 0.83 -13.60
C THR A 77 -3.94 1.31 -15.02
N GLU A 78 -5.20 1.20 -15.43
CA GLU A 78 -5.67 1.56 -16.77
C GLU A 78 -5.76 3.07 -17.00
N GLY A 79 -5.51 3.89 -16.00
CA GLY A 79 -5.61 5.34 -16.13
C GLY A 79 -4.64 6.09 -15.25
N ALA A 80 -4.64 7.41 -15.40
CA ALA A 80 -3.83 8.28 -14.56
C ALA A 80 -4.30 8.17 -13.11
N HIS A 81 -3.40 7.86 -12.21
CA HIS A 81 -3.70 7.68 -10.80
C HIS A 81 -2.52 8.09 -9.92
N ILE A 82 -2.80 8.22 -8.64
CA ILE A 82 -1.81 8.49 -7.62
C ILE A 82 -1.76 7.27 -6.70
N GLU A 83 -0.57 6.80 -6.41
CA GLU A 83 -0.32 5.70 -5.48
C GLU A 83 0.65 6.18 -4.41
N ARG A 84 0.32 5.94 -3.16
CA ARG A 84 1.17 6.28 -2.01
C ARG A 84 1.14 5.17 -0.99
N GLU A 85 2.29 4.99 -0.36
CA GLU A 85 2.49 4.03 0.70
C GLU A 85 3.24 4.71 1.84
N LEU A 86 2.91 4.35 3.07
CA LEU A 86 3.64 4.78 4.27
C LEU A 86 4.56 3.66 4.73
N MET A 87 5.79 4.01 5.05
CA MET A 87 6.75 3.10 5.66
C MET A 87 7.28 3.70 6.96
N LEU A 88 7.34 2.87 8.00
CA LEU A 88 8.06 3.16 9.23
C LEU A 88 9.24 2.19 9.29
N ILE A 89 10.44 2.71 9.40
CA ILE A 89 11.65 1.90 9.42
C ILE A 89 12.53 2.30 10.58
N LYS A 90 12.88 1.32 11.40
CA LYS A 90 13.81 1.52 12.52
C LYS A 90 15.19 1.06 12.08
N VAL A 91 16.16 1.94 12.23
CA VAL A 91 17.53 1.69 11.81
C VAL A 91 18.49 1.90 12.97
N ARG A 92 19.56 1.14 12.94
CA ARG A 92 20.68 1.37 13.82
C ARG A 92 21.40 2.65 13.39
N ALA A 93 21.63 3.53 14.33
CA ALA A 93 22.24 4.83 14.06
C ALA A 93 23.23 5.17 15.18
N VAL A 94 24.46 4.67 15.04
CA VAL A 94 25.52 4.80 16.02
C VAL A 94 26.76 5.42 15.37
N GLY A 95 27.40 6.37 16.05
CA GLY A 95 28.61 6.99 15.55
C GLY A 95 28.43 7.73 14.22
N LYS A 96 29.26 7.43 13.25
CA LYS A 96 29.21 8.06 11.91
C LYS A 96 27.97 7.68 11.13
N GLU A 97 27.38 6.51 11.42
CA GLU A 97 26.13 6.05 10.77
C GLU A 97 24.97 7.01 11.03
N ARG A 98 24.96 7.71 12.15
CA ARG A 98 23.89 8.66 12.50
C ARG A 98 23.75 9.78 11.48
N GLU A 99 24.86 10.40 11.09
CA GLU A 99 24.86 11.47 10.10
C GLU A 99 24.50 10.96 8.71
N GLU A 100 25.04 9.82 8.32
CA GLU A 100 24.73 9.18 7.03
C GLU A 100 23.26 8.82 6.93
N MET A 101 22.69 8.28 8.00
CA MET A 101 21.28 7.88 8.03
C MET A 101 20.37 9.12 7.96
N LYS A 102 20.73 10.18 8.67
CA LYS A 102 19.98 11.44 8.59
C LYS A 102 20.04 12.02 7.18
N ARG A 103 21.21 12.02 6.56
CA ARG A 103 21.39 12.52 5.18
C ARG A 103 20.53 11.73 4.19
N THR A 104 20.54 10.41 4.31
CA THR A 104 19.74 9.54 3.44
C THR A 104 18.25 9.82 3.64
N ALA A 105 17.80 9.94 4.88
CA ALA A 105 16.41 10.29 5.17
C ALA A 105 16.01 11.63 4.53
N ASP A 106 16.87 12.63 4.63
CA ASP A 106 16.63 13.95 4.05
C ASP A 106 16.56 13.91 2.52
N ILE A 107 17.44 13.14 1.89
CA ILE A 107 17.44 12.97 0.42
C ILE A 107 16.11 12.40 -0.07
N PHE A 108 15.56 11.45 0.63
CA PHE A 108 14.27 10.83 0.29
C PHE A 108 13.07 11.58 0.87
N ARG A 109 13.30 12.71 1.54
CA ARG A 109 12.28 13.52 2.20
C ARG A 109 11.53 12.75 3.29
N GLY A 110 12.23 11.85 3.95
CA GLY A 110 11.72 11.16 5.12
C GLY A 110 11.86 12.01 6.37
N ARG A 111 11.18 11.60 7.43
CA ARG A 111 11.23 12.26 8.73
C ARG A 111 11.75 11.30 9.77
N ILE A 112 12.65 11.78 10.62
CA ILE A 112 13.06 11.04 11.80
C ILE A 112 12.05 11.37 12.90
N ILE A 113 11.24 10.39 13.29
CA ILE A 113 10.13 10.58 14.23
C ILE A 113 10.43 10.07 15.64
N ASP A 114 11.48 9.28 15.79
CA ASP A 114 11.92 8.78 17.08
C ASP A 114 13.44 8.64 17.08
N VAL A 115 14.06 9.01 18.17
CA VAL A 115 15.52 9.03 18.33
C VAL A 115 15.91 8.45 19.67
N THR A 116 16.85 7.50 19.64
CA THR A 116 17.57 7.06 20.84
C THR A 116 19.07 7.20 20.59
N GLU A 117 19.89 6.88 21.57
CA GLU A 117 21.33 6.90 21.38
C GLU A 117 21.81 5.93 20.29
N LYS A 118 21.05 4.89 20.02
CA LYS A 118 21.45 3.79 19.12
C LYS A 118 20.58 3.67 17.87
N THR A 119 19.41 4.30 17.85
CA THR A 119 18.44 4.09 16.79
C THR A 119 17.77 5.37 16.31
N TYR A 120 17.36 5.34 15.05
CA TYR A 120 16.37 6.26 14.48
C TYR A 120 15.17 5.46 14.01
N THR A 121 13.97 6.02 14.18
CA THR A 121 12.79 5.55 13.46
C THR A 121 12.43 6.60 12.43
N ILE A 122 12.37 6.18 11.18
CA ILE A 122 12.15 7.06 10.02
C ILE A 122 10.78 6.78 9.43
N GLU A 123 10.03 7.84 9.17
CA GLU A 123 8.76 7.80 8.46
C GLU A 123 9.00 8.26 7.01
N LEU A 124 8.56 7.45 6.05
CA LEU A 124 8.71 7.76 4.62
C LEU A 124 7.42 7.48 3.88
N THR A 125 6.99 8.42 3.06
CA THR A 125 5.82 8.27 2.22
C THR A 125 6.20 8.43 0.75
N GLY A 126 5.67 7.59 -0.10
CA GLY A 126 5.90 7.65 -1.53
C GLY A 126 5.28 6.46 -2.24
N ASN A 127 5.60 6.31 -3.52
CA ASN A 127 5.23 5.10 -4.24
C ASN A 127 6.17 3.94 -3.88
N LYS A 128 5.83 2.73 -4.31
CA LYS A 128 6.62 1.53 -4.04
C LYS A 128 8.09 1.71 -4.44
N GLY A 129 8.35 2.28 -5.61
CA GLY A 129 9.71 2.47 -6.11
C GLY A 129 10.56 3.35 -5.20
N LYS A 130 9.99 4.42 -4.68
CA LYS A 130 10.68 5.31 -3.75
C LYS A 130 11.05 4.61 -2.44
N LEU A 131 10.10 3.86 -1.87
CA LEU A 131 10.32 3.15 -0.62
C LEU A 131 11.35 2.03 -0.79
N ASP A 132 11.27 1.29 -1.88
CA ASP A 132 12.24 0.25 -2.22
C ASP A 132 13.64 0.84 -2.41
N ALA A 133 13.74 1.98 -3.10
CA ALA A 133 15.01 2.67 -3.32
C ALA A 133 15.63 3.15 -2.00
N PHE A 134 14.82 3.60 -1.06
CA PHE A 134 15.30 3.96 0.27
C PHE A 134 15.94 2.77 0.98
N ILE A 135 15.25 1.63 0.99
CA ILE A 135 15.76 0.40 1.61
C ILE A 135 17.07 -0.03 0.95
N GLU A 136 17.16 0.06 -0.37
CA GLU A 136 18.37 -0.31 -1.10
C GLU A 136 19.54 0.65 -0.86
N SER A 137 19.25 1.91 -0.52
CA SER A 137 20.29 2.92 -0.29
C SER A 137 20.98 2.80 1.07
N ILE A 138 20.44 2.01 1.98
CA ILE A 138 21.01 1.79 3.31
C ILE A 138 21.51 0.36 3.46
N ASP A 139 22.44 0.15 4.38
CA ASP A 139 22.97 -1.17 4.68
C ASP A 139 21.86 -2.00 5.35
N ARG A 140 21.55 -3.16 4.80
CA ARG A 140 20.55 -4.06 5.35
C ARG A 140 20.83 -4.48 6.79
N SER A 141 22.09 -4.60 7.15
CA SER A 141 22.48 -4.93 8.52
C SER A 141 22.10 -3.83 9.53
N SER A 142 21.85 -2.62 9.05
CA SER A 142 21.41 -1.50 9.89
C SER A 142 19.90 -1.47 10.09
N ILE A 143 19.12 -2.23 9.31
CA ILE A 143 17.67 -2.28 9.42
C ILE A 143 17.28 -3.21 10.57
N LEU A 144 16.63 -2.66 11.57
CA LEU A 144 16.16 -3.42 12.73
C LEU A 144 14.72 -3.91 12.56
N GLU A 145 13.88 -3.09 11.99
CA GLU A 145 12.46 -3.41 11.82
C GLU A 145 11.84 -2.52 10.74
N THR A 146 10.94 -3.08 9.96
CA THR A 146 10.25 -2.36 8.90
C THR A 146 8.75 -2.65 8.95
N VAL A 147 7.93 -1.59 8.87
CA VAL A 147 6.49 -1.69 8.71
C VAL A 147 6.09 -0.94 7.46
N ARG A 148 5.33 -1.58 6.60
CA ARG A 148 4.79 -0.95 5.38
C ARG A 148 3.28 -1.14 5.34
N THR A 149 2.56 -0.11 4.93
CA THR A 149 1.09 -0.19 4.80
C THR A 149 0.65 -0.90 3.53
N GLY A 150 1.49 -0.92 2.50
CA GLY A 150 1.05 -1.22 1.15
C GLY A 150 0.49 0.03 0.47
N GLY A 151 0.30 -0.04 -0.83
CA GLY A 151 -0.12 1.11 -1.62
C GLY A 151 -1.59 1.45 -1.48
N SER A 152 -1.90 2.71 -1.28
CA SER A 152 -3.24 3.26 -1.43
C SER A 152 -3.30 4.02 -2.74
N GLY A 153 -4.39 3.85 -3.49
CA GLY A 153 -4.54 4.44 -4.82
C GLY A 153 -5.80 5.28 -4.97
N ILE A 154 -5.67 6.31 -5.78
CA ILE A 154 -6.78 7.20 -6.13
C ILE A 154 -6.60 7.69 -7.57
N GLY A 155 -7.70 7.83 -8.31
CA GLY A 155 -7.63 8.38 -9.66
C GLY A 155 -7.22 9.85 -9.67
N ARG A 156 -6.59 10.28 -10.75
CA ARG A 156 -6.21 11.69 -10.91
C ARG A 156 -7.38 12.52 -11.41
N GLY A 157 -7.33 13.81 -11.08
CA GLY A 157 -8.28 14.81 -11.57
C GLY A 157 -9.70 14.54 -11.10
N GLU A 158 -10.62 14.55 -12.05
CA GLU A 158 -12.04 14.38 -11.78
C GLU A 158 -12.50 12.92 -11.72
N ARG A 159 -11.61 11.99 -11.97
CA ARG A 159 -11.89 10.55 -11.91
C ARG A 159 -12.10 10.11 -10.46
N ILE A 160 -13.30 9.67 -10.14
CA ILE A 160 -13.69 9.29 -8.78
C ILE A 160 -14.31 7.90 -8.74
N LEU A 161 -14.17 7.24 -7.60
CA LEU A 161 -14.83 5.99 -7.29
C LEU A 161 -15.96 6.28 -6.30
N LYS A 162 -17.18 6.39 -6.83
CA LYS A 162 -18.40 6.66 -6.06
C LYS A 162 -19.52 5.71 -6.42
N VAL A 163 -20.45 5.58 -5.49
CA VAL A 163 -21.70 4.85 -5.69
C VAL A 163 -22.54 5.51 -6.77
#